data_9572b48fad90681d7e2d600dcbe2f060
#
_entry.id   9572b48fad90681d7e2d600dcbe2f060
#
_cell.length_a   1.000
_cell.length_b   1.000
_cell.length_c   1.000
_cell.angle_alpha   90.00
_cell.angle_beta   90.00
_cell.angle_gamma   90.00
#
_symmetry.space_group_name_H-M   'P 1'
#
loop_
_entity.id
_entity.type
_entity.pdbx_description
1 polymer ?
#
loop_
_entity_poly.entity_id
_entity_poly.type
_entity_poly.pdbx_seq_one_letter_code
_entity_poly.pdbx_strand_id
1 'polypeptide(L)'
;MNLEIIDWLIVLAYLVCIVSIGLYVSRGQRTVRKFFTADRSIPSWAVGFTLMATIVGSGTFVGHTGTAYGKGMILFLPHMLLPFVLMIVAVWIVPFYRRVVQMSAYEFVGKRFGLASRIYTSFGFLADRTFDLGVTLLTTSIALYVFTGWDPIYVILGTGLFTLTYTMIGGITAVAWTNVAQGIILSGGAVVILCRVLFAPEIGDPVGIIQTSWEAGKYSFGSWEISWDMLFDRETTTIWIFFLAYFIQWSRRYITDQHIVQNYLIA
;
A
#
# COMPACT_ATOMS: atom_id res chain seq x y z
N MET A 1 -12.76 5.00 23.13
CA MET A 1 -11.53 5.70 23.55
C MET A 1 -11.70 7.15 23.13
N ASN A 2 -11.53 8.10 24.02
CA ASN A 2 -11.55 9.52 23.62
C ASN A 2 -10.11 9.92 23.32
N LEU A 3 -9.87 10.49 22.15
CA LEU A 3 -8.58 11.05 21.78
C LEU A 3 -8.29 12.25 22.69
N GLU A 4 -7.06 12.31 23.20
CA GLU A 4 -6.58 13.44 23.99
C GLU A 4 -6.21 14.63 23.10
N ILE A 5 -6.07 15.80 23.66
CA ILE A 5 -5.66 17.02 22.92
C ILE A 5 -4.30 16.80 22.21
N ILE A 6 -3.42 16.04 22.82
CA ILE A 6 -2.10 15.70 22.24
C ILE A 6 -2.25 14.91 20.95
N ASP A 7 -3.18 13.95 20.87
CA ASP A 7 -3.42 13.16 19.67
C ASP A 7 -3.89 14.05 18.52
N TRP A 8 -4.79 14.99 18.80
CA TRP A 8 -5.26 15.96 17.81
C TRP A 8 -4.15 16.91 17.33
N LEU A 9 -3.27 17.34 18.22
CA LEU A 9 -2.11 18.15 17.84
C LEU A 9 -1.14 17.38 16.93
N ILE A 10 -0.90 16.09 17.19
CA ILE A 10 -0.07 15.22 16.35
C ILE A 10 -0.69 15.06 14.96
N VAL A 11 -2.00 14.78 14.89
CA VAL A 11 -2.73 14.66 13.61
C VAL A 11 -2.65 15.97 12.83
N LEU A 12 -2.91 17.11 13.47
CA LEU A 12 -2.84 18.42 12.84
C LEU A 12 -1.42 18.73 12.32
N ALA A 13 -0.41 18.50 13.14
CA ALA A 13 0.99 18.68 12.75
C ALA A 13 1.37 17.81 11.54
N TYR A 14 0.91 16.56 11.52
CA TYR A 14 1.08 15.67 10.38
C TYR A 14 0.42 16.21 9.11
N LEU A 15 -0.85 16.63 9.18
CA LEU A 15 -1.57 17.18 8.03
C LEU A 15 -0.92 18.46 7.48
N VAL A 16 -0.49 19.36 8.37
CA VAL A 16 0.25 20.59 8.00
C VAL A 16 1.58 20.25 7.34
N CYS A 17 2.31 19.25 7.87
CA CYS A 17 3.56 18.78 7.29
C CYS A 17 3.37 18.25 5.87
N ILE A 18 2.40 17.37 5.64
CA ILE A 18 2.09 16.81 4.32
C ILE A 18 1.71 17.89 3.30
N VAL A 19 0.82 18.81 3.69
CA VAL A 19 0.44 19.93 2.81
C VAL A 19 1.64 20.82 2.51
N SER A 20 2.45 21.13 3.51
CA SER A 20 3.65 21.98 3.34
C SER A 20 4.66 21.35 2.37
N ILE A 21 4.92 20.05 2.48
CA ILE A 21 5.76 19.30 1.53
C ILE A 21 5.15 19.40 0.13
N GLY A 22 3.84 19.12 -0.02
CA GLY A 22 3.14 19.19 -1.30
C GLY A 22 3.25 20.55 -1.96
N LEU A 23 2.98 21.62 -1.21
CA LEU A 23 3.06 23.00 -1.70
C LEU A 23 4.50 23.46 -2.01
N TYR A 24 5.47 23.08 -1.17
CA TYR A 24 6.87 23.42 -1.40
C TYR A 24 7.39 22.82 -2.70
N VAL A 25 7.11 21.54 -2.91
CA VAL A 25 7.58 20.79 -4.07
C VAL A 25 6.83 21.19 -5.35
N SER A 26 5.57 21.61 -5.25
CA SER A 26 4.75 22.02 -6.40
C SER A 26 5.26 23.26 -7.13
N ARG A 27 5.99 24.15 -6.44
CA ARG A 27 6.46 25.44 -6.98
C ARG A 27 7.35 25.37 -8.23
N GLY A 28 7.84 24.18 -8.58
CA GLY A 28 8.69 23.98 -9.76
C GLY A 28 8.07 23.25 -10.94
N GLN A 29 6.77 22.94 -10.91
CA GLN A 29 6.12 22.05 -11.90
C GLN A 29 5.44 22.89 -13.00
N ARG A 30 6.18 23.20 -14.07
CA ARG A 30 5.67 24.04 -15.18
C ARG A 30 5.39 23.28 -16.48
N THR A 31 5.71 21.99 -16.57
CA THR A 31 5.54 21.18 -17.78
C THR A 31 4.75 19.92 -17.50
N VAL A 32 3.96 19.46 -18.49
CA VAL A 32 3.20 18.20 -18.42
C VAL A 32 4.10 17.02 -18.09
N ARG A 33 5.28 16.96 -18.71
CA ARG A 33 6.25 15.90 -18.46
C ARG A 33 6.71 15.91 -16.99
N LYS A 34 7.07 17.06 -16.43
CA LYS A 34 7.49 17.19 -15.04
C LYS A 34 6.37 16.82 -14.07
N PHE A 35 5.13 17.18 -14.42
CA PHE A 35 3.95 16.84 -13.63
C PHE A 35 3.73 15.33 -13.51
N PHE A 36 3.95 14.55 -14.58
CA PHE A 36 3.69 13.10 -14.61
C PHE A 36 4.92 12.21 -14.35
N THR A 37 6.14 12.68 -14.62
CA THR A 37 7.35 11.85 -14.50
C THR A 37 8.42 12.45 -13.59
N ALA A 38 8.16 13.59 -12.94
CA ALA A 38 9.13 14.30 -12.08
C ALA A 38 10.50 14.52 -12.75
N ASP A 39 10.57 14.52 -14.09
CA ASP A 39 11.82 14.54 -14.89
C ASP A 39 12.87 13.49 -14.44
N ARG A 40 12.43 12.39 -13.83
CA ARG A 40 13.29 11.34 -13.27
C ARG A 40 14.26 11.86 -12.20
N SER A 41 13.84 12.81 -11.41
CA SER A 41 14.68 13.49 -10.40
C SER A 41 14.59 12.90 -8.99
N ILE A 42 13.73 11.90 -8.79
CA ILE A 42 13.53 11.29 -7.48
C ILE A 42 14.65 10.28 -7.20
N PRO A 43 15.40 10.41 -6.10
CA PRO A 43 16.47 9.47 -5.77
C PRO A 43 15.92 8.07 -5.46
N SER A 44 16.68 7.03 -5.77
CA SER A 44 16.23 5.63 -5.69
C SER A 44 15.73 5.21 -4.31
N TRP A 45 16.36 5.70 -3.23
CA TRP A 45 15.89 5.42 -1.87
C TRP A 45 14.49 6.00 -1.60
N ALA A 46 14.21 7.20 -2.12
CA ALA A 46 12.91 7.85 -1.98
C ALA A 46 11.84 7.12 -2.79
N VAL A 47 12.19 6.58 -3.97
CA VAL A 47 11.29 5.73 -4.75
C VAL A 47 10.94 4.45 -3.98
N GLY A 48 11.89 3.86 -3.25
CA GLY A 48 11.64 2.72 -2.37
C GLY A 48 10.57 3.02 -1.31
N PHE A 49 10.70 4.13 -0.58
CA PHE A 49 9.69 4.58 0.39
C PHE A 49 8.36 4.93 -0.28
N THR A 50 8.39 5.56 -1.45
CA THR A 50 7.18 5.87 -2.22
C THR A 50 6.42 4.59 -2.60
N LEU A 51 7.13 3.58 -3.12
CA LEU A 51 6.54 2.28 -3.45
C LEU A 51 5.95 1.60 -2.20
N MET A 52 6.68 1.61 -1.09
CA MET A 52 6.20 1.03 0.16
C MET A 52 4.92 1.74 0.63
N ALA A 53 4.90 3.07 0.71
CA ALA A 53 3.73 3.84 1.13
C ALA A 53 2.55 3.72 0.16
N THR A 54 2.83 3.50 -1.13
CA THR A 54 1.80 3.25 -2.15
C THR A 54 1.06 1.92 -1.93
N ILE A 55 1.72 0.92 -1.34
CA ILE A 55 1.19 -0.43 -1.17
C ILE A 55 0.63 -0.65 0.23
N VAL A 56 1.32 -0.12 1.23
CA VAL A 56 0.95 -0.28 2.64
C VAL A 56 0.01 0.87 3.04
N GLY A 57 -1.27 0.66 2.87
CA GLY A 57 -2.32 1.60 3.31
C GLY A 57 -3.00 1.14 4.60
N SER A 58 -4.03 1.86 5.01
CA SER A 58 -4.86 1.56 6.19
C SER A 58 -5.46 0.15 6.13
N GLY A 59 -5.95 -0.27 4.96
CA GLY A 59 -6.50 -1.61 4.74
C GLY A 59 -5.45 -2.71 4.95
N THR A 60 -4.20 -2.48 4.54
CA THR A 60 -3.11 -3.43 4.78
C THR A 60 -2.75 -3.48 6.25
N PHE A 61 -2.55 -2.32 6.87
CA PHE A 61 -2.10 -2.23 8.26
C PHE A 61 -3.13 -2.83 9.24
N VAL A 62 -4.38 -2.45 9.12
CA VAL A 62 -5.46 -2.93 10.00
C VAL A 62 -5.93 -4.33 9.58
N GLY A 63 -6.10 -4.57 8.28
CA GLY A 63 -6.63 -5.82 7.76
C GLY A 63 -5.70 -7.02 7.96
N HIS A 64 -4.40 -6.84 7.73
CA HIS A 64 -3.42 -7.92 7.96
C HIS A 64 -3.23 -8.23 9.45
N THR A 65 -3.24 -7.19 10.29
CA THR A 65 -3.20 -7.38 11.75
C THR A 65 -4.42 -8.14 12.25
N GLY A 66 -5.62 -7.78 11.79
CA GLY A 66 -6.85 -8.49 12.09
C GLY A 66 -6.84 -9.96 11.60
N THR A 67 -6.31 -10.19 10.38
CA THR A 67 -6.17 -11.54 9.86
C THR A 67 -5.17 -12.37 10.66
N ALA A 68 -4.03 -11.78 11.03
CA ALA A 68 -3.04 -12.45 11.88
C ALA A 68 -3.62 -12.80 13.25
N TYR A 69 -4.42 -11.91 13.84
CA TYR A 69 -5.11 -12.19 15.08
C TYR A 69 -6.11 -13.34 14.95
N GLY A 70 -6.93 -13.36 13.88
CA GLY A 70 -7.96 -14.38 13.67
C GLY A 70 -7.42 -15.72 13.15
N LYS A 71 -6.48 -15.69 12.20
CA LYS A 71 -6.03 -16.88 11.44
C LYS A 71 -4.55 -17.22 11.62
N GLY A 72 -3.85 -16.60 12.56
CA GLY A 72 -2.42 -16.83 12.78
C GLY A 72 -1.53 -16.32 11.64
N MET A 73 -0.41 -17.02 11.40
CA MET A 73 0.62 -16.60 10.44
C MET A 73 0.38 -17.02 8.99
N ILE A 74 -0.86 -17.32 8.61
CA ILE A 74 -1.17 -17.83 7.27
C ILE A 74 -0.74 -16.87 6.13
N LEU A 75 -0.74 -15.56 6.37
CA LEU A 75 -0.31 -14.57 5.40
C LEU A 75 1.21 -14.36 5.37
N PHE A 76 1.94 -14.81 6.39
CA PHE A 76 3.38 -14.54 6.53
C PHE A 76 4.19 -15.18 5.39
N LEU A 77 4.02 -16.49 5.16
CA LEU A 77 4.77 -17.21 4.14
C LEU A 77 4.49 -16.68 2.70
N PRO A 78 3.24 -16.47 2.29
CA PRO A 78 2.96 -15.87 0.98
C PRO A 78 3.61 -14.49 0.79
N HIS A 79 3.71 -13.67 1.85
CA HIS A 79 4.40 -12.38 1.77
C HIS A 79 5.93 -12.53 1.62
N MET A 80 6.52 -13.65 2.05
CA MET A 80 7.93 -13.95 1.81
C MET A 80 8.25 -14.17 0.31
N LEU A 81 7.25 -14.35 -0.55
CA LEU A 81 7.45 -14.37 -2.01
C LEU A 81 7.74 -12.97 -2.58
N LEU A 82 7.35 -11.91 -1.88
CA LEU A 82 7.49 -10.55 -2.39
C LEU A 82 8.93 -10.16 -2.76
N PRO A 83 9.98 -10.43 -1.96
CA PRO A 83 11.35 -10.14 -2.34
C PRO A 83 11.78 -10.82 -3.65
N PHE A 84 11.34 -12.05 -3.91
CA PHE A 84 11.65 -12.77 -5.15
C PHE A 84 10.95 -12.12 -6.35
N VAL A 85 9.67 -11.76 -6.22
CA VAL A 85 8.94 -11.03 -7.27
C VAL A 85 9.61 -9.68 -7.54
N LEU A 86 9.99 -8.94 -6.49
CA LEU A 86 10.68 -7.65 -6.64
C LEU A 86 12.04 -7.78 -7.33
N MET A 87 12.78 -8.85 -7.07
CA MET A 87 14.05 -9.11 -7.76
C MET A 87 13.83 -9.30 -9.27
N ILE A 88 12.85 -10.10 -9.66
CA ILE A 88 12.46 -10.30 -11.08
C ILE A 88 12.04 -8.95 -11.70
N VAL A 89 11.22 -8.21 -11.01
CA VAL A 89 10.75 -6.88 -11.44
C VAL A 89 11.92 -5.91 -11.62
N ALA A 90 12.83 -5.85 -10.66
CA ALA A 90 13.98 -4.94 -10.71
C ALA A 90 14.92 -5.24 -11.89
N VAL A 91 15.16 -6.52 -12.18
CA VAL A 91 16.12 -6.94 -13.22
C VAL A 91 15.50 -6.83 -14.62
N TRP A 92 14.22 -7.18 -14.80
CA TRP A 92 13.62 -7.32 -16.13
C TRP A 92 12.54 -6.27 -16.41
N ILE A 93 11.65 -6.03 -15.47
CA ILE A 93 10.47 -5.22 -15.72
C ILE A 93 10.79 -3.71 -15.64
N VAL A 94 11.53 -3.27 -14.65
CA VAL A 94 11.91 -1.86 -14.52
C VAL A 94 12.71 -1.36 -15.71
N PRO A 95 13.76 -2.07 -16.20
CA PRO A 95 14.49 -1.66 -17.40
C PRO A 95 13.61 -1.63 -18.65
N PHE A 96 12.69 -2.58 -18.80
CA PHE A 96 11.73 -2.59 -19.91
C PHE A 96 10.85 -1.32 -19.89
N TYR A 97 10.23 -0.99 -18.77
CA TYR A 97 9.39 0.21 -18.65
C TYR A 97 10.18 1.50 -18.90
N ARG A 98 11.39 1.60 -18.38
CA ARG A 98 12.23 2.79 -18.54
C ARG A 98 12.74 2.99 -19.96
N ARG A 99 13.02 1.91 -20.71
CA ARG A 99 13.57 1.98 -22.06
C ARG A 99 12.50 2.01 -23.14
N VAL A 100 11.42 1.25 -22.97
CA VAL A 100 10.43 1.00 -24.04
C VAL A 100 9.14 1.79 -23.82
N VAL A 101 8.62 1.81 -22.59
CA VAL A 101 7.29 2.37 -22.30
C VAL A 101 7.33 3.88 -22.08
N GLN A 102 8.30 4.37 -21.35
CA GLN A 102 8.65 5.77 -21.11
C GLN A 102 7.60 6.66 -20.39
N MET A 103 6.30 6.57 -20.70
CA MET A 103 5.24 7.38 -20.07
C MET A 103 4.07 6.57 -19.54
N SER A 104 3.46 5.70 -20.34
CA SER A 104 2.26 4.97 -19.95
C SER A 104 2.23 3.58 -20.56
N ALA A 105 1.93 2.56 -19.71
CA ALA A 105 1.73 1.20 -20.18
C ALA A 105 0.61 1.11 -21.22
N TYR A 106 -0.45 1.90 -21.07
CA TYR A 106 -1.59 1.89 -22.00
C TYR A 106 -1.29 2.52 -23.35
N GLU A 107 -0.41 3.51 -23.39
CA GLU A 107 0.08 4.06 -24.66
C GLU A 107 0.90 3.01 -25.42
N PHE A 108 1.74 2.27 -24.72
CA PHE A 108 2.50 1.17 -25.32
C PHE A 108 1.58 0.07 -25.87
N VAL A 109 0.55 -0.34 -25.10
CA VAL A 109 -0.46 -1.30 -25.56
C VAL A 109 -1.18 -0.78 -26.81
N GLY A 110 -1.55 0.50 -26.82
CA GLY A 110 -2.18 1.12 -27.98
C GLY A 110 -1.31 1.13 -29.24
N LYS A 111 -0.01 1.42 -29.09
CA LYS A 111 0.94 1.39 -30.22
C LYS A 111 1.17 -0.03 -30.78
N ARG A 112 1.08 -1.03 -29.93
CA ARG A 112 1.37 -2.44 -30.32
C ARG A 112 0.13 -3.20 -30.77
N PHE A 113 -1.02 -3.00 -30.14
CA PHE A 113 -2.23 -3.81 -30.34
C PHE A 113 -3.45 -2.98 -30.82
N GLY A 114 -3.26 -1.69 -31.06
CA GLY A 114 -4.30 -0.80 -31.57
C GLY A 114 -5.15 -0.10 -30.52
N LEU A 115 -5.99 0.81 -31.01
CA LEU A 115 -6.79 1.72 -30.17
C LEU A 115 -7.79 0.99 -29.25
N ALA A 116 -8.46 -0.05 -29.77
CA ALA A 116 -9.43 -0.82 -28.99
C ALA A 116 -8.80 -1.44 -27.73
N SER A 117 -7.60 -2.02 -27.86
CA SER A 117 -6.87 -2.59 -26.72
C SER A 117 -6.45 -1.52 -25.70
N ARG A 118 -6.08 -0.31 -26.17
CA ARG A 118 -5.78 0.81 -25.29
C ARG A 118 -7.02 1.26 -24.50
N ILE A 119 -8.16 1.41 -25.16
CA ILE A 119 -9.42 1.80 -24.49
C ILE A 119 -9.82 0.77 -23.46
N TYR A 120 -9.81 -0.52 -23.84
CA TYR A 120 -10.18 -1.60 -22.93
C TYR A 120 -9.32 -1.64 -21.67
N THR A 121 -8.00 -1.60 -21.84
CA THR A 121 -7.06 -1.64 -20.70
C THR A 121 -7.13 -0.38 -19.83
N SER A 122 -7.32 0.80 -20.43
CA SER A 122 -7.50 2.05 -19.69
C SER A 122 -8.79 2.06 -18.88
N PHE A 123 -9.89 1.59 -19.47
CA PHE A 123 -11.18 1.48 -18.78
C PHE A 123 -11.12 0.47 -17.62
N GLY A 124 -10.52 -0.70 -17.85
CA GLY A 124 -10.32 -1.69 -16.81
C GLY A 124 -9.50 -1.16 -15.62
N PHE A 125 -8.45 -0.39 -15.91
CA PHE A 125 -7.68 0.27 -14.85
C PHE A 125 -8.49 1.32 -14.08
N LEU A 126 -9.24 2.16 -14.76
CA LEU A 126 -10.09 3.17 -14.10
C LEU A 126 -11.13 2.51 -13.19
N ALA A 127 -11.77 1.45 -13.66
CA ALA A 127 -12.72 0.69 -12.85
C ALA A 127 -12.04 0.08 -11.62
N ASP A 128 -10.92 -0.64 -11.80
CA ASP A 128 -10.14 -1.25 -10.71
C ASP A 128 -9.71 -0.19 -9.67
N ARG A 129 -9.22 0.98 -10.12
CA ARG A 129 -8.80 2.06 -9.21
C ARG A 129 -9.97 2.72 -8.48
N THR A 130 -11.12 2.87 -9.12
CA THR A 130 -12.32 3.43 -8.47
C THR A 130 -12.78 2.51 -7.34
N PHE A 131 -12.81 1.20 -7.58
CA PHE A 131 -13.14 0.23 -6.54
C PHE A 131 -12.10 0.23 -5.40
N ASP A 132 -10.82 0.21 -5.71
CA ASP A 132 -9.73 0.20 -4.73
C ASP A 132 -9.74 1.47 -3.84
N LEU A 133 -9.98 2.63 -4.44
CA LEU A 133 -10.17 3.89 -3.70
C LEU A 133 -11.39 3.83 -2.77
N GLY A 134 -12.51 3.32 -3.26
CA GLY A 134 -13.73 3.16 -2.45
C GLY A 134 -13.49 2.26 -1.24
N VAL A 135 -12.87 1.10 -1.43
CA VAL A 135 -12.51 0.18 -0.35
C VAL A 135 -11.52 0.82 0.63
N THR A 136 -10.50 1.53 0.11
CA THR A 136 -9.50 2.20 0.95
C THR A 136 -10.13 3.31 1.81
N LEU A 137 -10.99 4.15 1.23
CA LEU A 137 -11.69 5.20 1.97
C LEU A 137 -12.64 4.61 3.02
N LEU A 138 -13.34 3.54 2.68
CA LEU A 138 -14.23 2.84 3.61
C LEU A 138 -13.43 2.24 4.78
N THR A 139 -12.36 1.51 4.52
CA THR A 139 -11.54 0.91 5.59
C THR A 139 -10.89 1.96 6.48
N THR A 140 -10.44 3.07 5.91
CA THR A 140 -9.92 4.22 6.66
C THR A 140 -11.00 4.84 7.54
N SER A 141 -12.22 5.02 7.01
CA SER A 141 -13.32 5.62 7.76
C SER A 141 -13.78 4.73 8.91
N ILE A 142 -13.82 3.41 8.73
CA ILE A 142 -14.15 2.46 9.80
C ILE A 142 -13.08 2.51 10.91
N ALA A 143 -11.79 2.53 10.51
CA ALA A 143 -10.71 2.64 11.49
C ALA A 143 -10.82 3.93 12.31
N LEU A 144 -11.04 5.07 11.66
CA LEU A 144 -11.22 6.36 12.35
C LEU A 144 -12.49 6.41 13.19
N TYR A 145 -13.58 5.83 12.74
CA TYR A 145 -14.82 5.73 13.53
C TYR A 145 -14.59 5.07 14.89
N VAL A 146 -13.81 4.00 14.94
CA VAL A 146 -13.48 3.29 16.19
C VAL A 146 -12.78 4.20 17.21
N PHE A 147 -11.93 5.12 16.74
CA PHE A 147 -11.15 6.02 17.60
C PHE A 147 -11.87 7.35 17.91
N THR A 148 -12.58 7.91 16.92
CA THR A 148 -13.13 9.25 17.01
C THR A 148 -14.65 9.28 17.25
N GLY A 149 -15.36 8.21 16.89
CA GLY A 149 -16.82 8.18 16.86
C GLY A 149 -17.45 8.99 15.72
N TRP A 150 -16.66 9.52 14.79
CA TRP A 150 -17.17 10.31 13.67
C TRP A 150 -17.89 9.43 12.64
N ASP A 151 -18.99 9.97 12.10
CA ASP A 151 -19.69 9.28 11.01
C ASP A 151 -18.76 9.03 9.83
N PRO A 152 -18.69 7.77 9.33
CA PRO A 152 -17.83 7.40 8.21
C PRO A 152 -17.96 8.28 6.96
N ILE A 153 -19.15 8.83 6.69
CA ILE A 153 -19.38 9.68 5.51
C ILE A 153 -18.56 10.97 5.57
N TYR A 154 -18.48 11.62 6.75
CA TYR A 154 -17.68 12.83 6.91
C TYR A 154 -16.19 12.56 6.82
N VAL A 155 -15.76 11.40 7.31
CA VAL A 155 -14.36 10.97 7.18
C VAL A 155 -14.00 10.73 5.72
N ILE A 156 -14.85 10.03 4.96
CA ILE A 156 -14.65 9.78 3.51
C ILE A 156 -14.58 11.09 2.74
N LEU A 157 -15.54 11.99 2.95
CA LEU A 157 -15.57 13.28 2.26
C LEU A 157 -14.36 14.15 2.63
N GLY A 158 -14.02 14.24 3.90
CA GLY A 158 -12.90 15.04 4.38
C GLY A 158 -11.55 14.54 3.87
N THR A 159 -11.26 13.25 4.02
CA THR A 159 -10.00 12.64 3.55
C THR A 159 -9.91 12.63 2.03
N GLY A 160 -11.01 12.35 1.33
CA GLY A 160 -11.08 12.37 -0.12
C GLY A 160 -10.81 13.77 -0.69
N LEU A 161 -11.50 14.79 -0.19
CA LEU A 161 -11.31 16.18 -0.63
C LEU A 161 -9.90 16.69 -0.31
N PHE A 162 -9.39 16.39 0.89
CA PHE A 162 -8.04 16.75 1.30
C PHE A 162 -6.99 16.16 0.34
N THR A 163 -7.09 14.84 0.08
CA THR A 163 -6.17 14.13 -0.81
C THR A 163 -6.23 14.67 -2.24
N LEU A 164 -7.44 14.89 -2.75
CA LEU A 164 -7.64 15.44 -4.09
C LEU A 164 -6.97 16.82 -4.22
N THR A 165 -7.18 17.69 -3.24
CA THR A 165 -6.67 19.07 -3.28
C THR A 165 -5.14 19.12 -3.37
N TYR A 166 -4.42 18.45 -2.47
CA TYR A 166 -2.96 18.54 -2.51
C TYR A 166 -2.34 17.79 -3.70
N THR A 167 -3.00 16.70 -4.16
CA THR A 167 -2.52 15.94 -5.32
C THR A 167 -2.67 16.73 -6.62
N MET A 168 -3.79 17.43 -6.81
CA MET A 168 -4.00 18.27 -7.99
C MET A 168 -3.01 19.45 -8.06
N ILE A 169 -2.64 20.03 -6.92
CA ILE A 169 -1.69 21.14 -6.85
C ILE A 169 -0.26 20.65 -7.10
N GLY A 170 0.10 19.51 -6.55
CA GLY A 170 1.50 19.10 -6.43
C GLY A 170 2.02 18.12 -7.47
N GLY A 171 1.15 17.47 -8.26
CA GLY A 171 1.54 16.44 -9.24
C GLY A 171 2.30 15.27 -8.62
N ILE A 172 2.96 14.46 -9.47
CA ILE A 172 3.63 13.21 -9.04
C ILE A 172 4.82 13.46 -8.09
N THR A 173 5.51 14.58 -8.21
CA THR A 173 6.65 14.89 -7.34
C THR A 173 6.20 15.15 -5.92
N ALA A 174 5.10 15.88 -5.72
CA ALA A 174 4.54 16.10 -4.40
C ALA A 174 4.04 14.79 -3.79
N VAL A 175 3.32 13.97 -4.57
CA VAL A 175 2.88 12.65 -4.14
C VAL A 175 4.06 11.76 -3.74
N ALA A 176 5.16 11.76 -4.50
CA ALA A 176 6.35 10.99 -4.17
C ALA A 176 6.96 11.41 -2.82
N TRP A 177 7.15 12.70 -2.59
CA TRP A 177 7.74 13.18 -1.33
C TRP A 177 6.80 13.06 -0.12
N THR A 178 5.50 13.25 -0.32
CA THR A 178 4.53 12.97 0.76
C THR A 178 4.49 11.48 1.10
N ASN A 179 4.58 10.60 0.11
CA ASN A 179 4.68 9.16 0.32
C ASN A 179 5.99 8.76 1.04
N VAL A 180 7.11 9.45 0.76
CA VAL A 180 8.36 9.25 1.53
C VAL A 180 8.14 9.56 3.01
N ALA A 181 7.55 10.72 3.32
CA ALA A 181 7.26 11.10 4.70
C ALA A 181 6.31 10.09 5.36
N GLN A 182 5.25 9.69 4.67
CA GLN A 182 4.30 8.66 5.13
C GLN A 182 4.98 7.32 5.36
N GLY A 183 5.83 6.87 4.45
CA GLY A 183 6.57 5.62 4.56
C GLY A 183 7.52 5.60 5.76
N ILE A 184 8.20 6.70 6.04
CA ILE A 184 9.06 6.84 7.24
C ILE A 184 8.22 6.79 8.51
N ILE A 185 7.10 7.53 8.57
CA ILE A 185 6.21 7.56 9.73
C ILE A 185 5.58 6.18 9.96
N LEU A 186 5.15 5.51 8.90
CA LEU A 186 4.57 4.17 8.98
C LEU A 186 5.59 3.14 9.50
N SER A 187 6.81 3.16 8.98
CA SER A 187 7.88 2.27 9.44
C SER A 187 8.26 2.54 10.89
N GLY A 188 8.42 3.81 11.26
CA GLY A 188 8.70 4.23 12.63
C GLY A 188 7.58 3.83 13.58
N GLY A 189 6.32 4.04 13.19
CA GLY A 189 5.14 3.63 13.95
C GLY A 189 5.09 2.13 14.16
N ALA A 190 5.38 1.34 13.14
CA ALA A 190 5.43 -0.13 13.27
C ALA A 190 6.51 -0.58 14.26
N VAL A 191 7.69 0.05 14.24
CA VAL A 191 8.77 -0.22 15.21
C VAL A 191 8.34 0.16 16.64
N VAL A 192 7.72 1.34 16.81
CA VAL A 192 7.22 1.78 18.12
C VAL A 192 6.17 0.82 18.67
N ILE A 193 5.21 0.38 17.84
CA ILE A 193 4.21 -0.61 18.24
C ILE A 193 4.88 -1.93 18.64
N LEU A 194 5.83 -2.41 17.84
CA LEU A 194 6.58 -3.63 18.16
C LEU A 194 7.31 -3.51 19.50
N CYS A 195 8.04 -2.41 19.72
CA CYS A 195 8.71 -2.15 20.98
C CYS A 195 7.71 -2.07 22.15
N ARG A 196 6.58 -1.41 21.95
CA ARG A 196 5.54 -1.31 22.97
C ARG A 196 4.97 -2.69 23.34
N VAL A 197 4.73 -3.54 22.34
CA VAL A 197 4.25 -4.92 22.59
C VAL A 197 5.31 -5.76 23.32
N LEU A 198 6.59 -5.66 22.93
CA LEU A 198 7.64 -6.48 23.51
C LEU A 198 8.06 -6.04 24.92
N PHE A 199 7.98 -4.75 25.25
CA PHE A 199 8.54 -4.18 26.49
C PHE A 199 7.50 -3.50 27.39
N ALA A 200 6.19 -3.65 27.11
CA ALA A 200 5.16 -3.08 27.96
C ALA A 200 5.06 -3.84 29.30
N PRO A 201 5.12 -3.15 30.44
CA PRO A 201 5.05 -3.78 31.76
C PRO A 201 3.74 -4.57 31.97
N GLU A 202 2.67 -4.13 31.32
CA GLU A 202 1.34 -4.75 31.43
C GLU A 202 1.23 -6.08 30.66
N ILE A 203 2.15 -6.33 29.72
CA ILE A 203 2.12 -7.51 28.84
C ILE A 203 3.07 -8.60 29.39
N GLY A 204 4.01 -8.24 30.25
CA GLY A 204 4.95 -9.15 30.88
C GLY A 204 6.24 -9.38 30.09
N ASP A 205 6.82 -10.57 30.22
CA ASP A 205 8.07 -10.94 29.56
C ASP A 205 7.85 -11.22 28.04
N PRO A 206 8.75 -10.74 27.15
CA PRO A 206 8.73 -11.09 25.72
C PRO A 206 8.65 -12.59 25.43
N VAL A 207 9.29 -13.42 26.25
CA VAL A 207 9.21 -14.89 26.14
C VAL A 207 7.80 -15.38 26.42
N GLY A 208 7.13 -14.84 27.43
CA GLY A 208 5.74 -15.17 27.77
C GLY A 208 4.75 -14.82 26.64
N ILE A 209 4.98 -13.73 25.91
CA ILE A 209 4.16 -13.36 24.73
C ILE A 209 4.27 -14.45 23.65
N ILE A 210 5.51 -14.89 23.36
CA ILE A 210 5.75 -15.93 22.35
C ILE A 210 5.10 -17.24 22.79
N GLN A 211 5.26 -17.62 24.05
CA GLN A 211 4.67 -18.85 24.60
C GLN A 211 3.14 -18.82 24.55
N THR A 212 2.52 -17.75 25.03
CA THR A 212 1.05 -17.58 25.00
C THR A 212 0.50 -17.62 23.57
N SER A 213 1.21 -16.97 22.64
CA SER A 213 0.84 -16.98 21.22
C SER A 213 1.00 -18.38 20.60
N TRP A 214 2.00 -19.13 21.03
CA TRP A 214 2.21 -20.53 20.62
C TRP A 214 1.10 -21.44 21.14
N GLU A 215 0.79 -21.36 22.42
CA GLU A 215 -0.29 -22.12 23.06
C GLU A 215 -1.67 -21.80 22.45
N ALA A 216 -1.89 -20.54 22.05
CA ALA A 216 -3.07 -20.10 21.32
C ALA A 216 -3.10 -20.50 19.82
N GLY A 217 -2.09 -21.27 19.35
CA GLY A 217 -2.02 -21.72 17.96
C GLY A 217 -1.82 -20.63 16.91
N LYS A 218 -1.35 -19.42 17.33
CA LYS A 218 -1.20 -18.27 16.41
C LYS A 218 -0.05 -18.42 15.42
N TYR A 219 0.88 -19.35 15.63
CA TYR A 219 1.97 -19.68 14.71
C TYR A 219 1.57 -20.67 13.61
N SER A 220 0.27 -20.99 13.50
CA SER A 220 -0.23 -21.83 12.41
C SER A 220 -0.10 -21.12 11.07
N PHE A 221 0.45 -21.82 10.08
CA PHE A 221 0.52 -21.39 8.68
C PHE A 221 -0.66 -21.90 7.84
N GLY A 222 -1.64 -22.51 8.46
CA GLY A 222 -2.76 -23.18 7.80
C GLY A 222 -2.47 -24.63 7.42
N SER A 223 -3.33 -25.23 6.60
CA SER A 223 -3.17 -26.61 6.14
C SER A 223 -2.12 -26.71 5.02
N TRP A 224 -1.26 -27.74 5.10
CA TRP A 224 -0.27 -28.09 4.07
C TRP A 224 -0.77 -29.17 3.10
N GLU A 225 -1.97 -29.69 3.33
CA GLU A 225 -2.55 -30.72 2.48
C GLU A 225 -2.87 -30.16 1.10
N ILE A 226 -2.65 -30.95 0.04
CA ILE A 226 -3.00 -30.63 -1.33
C ILE A 226 -4.14 -31.55 -1.73
N SER A 227 -5.36 -31.01 -1.80
CA SER A 227 -6.55 -31.71 -2.27
C SER A 227 -7.29 -30.82 -3.31
N TRP A 228 -7.92 -31.42 -4.29
CA TRP A 228 -8.71 -30.68 -5.28
C TRP A 228 -9.93 -29.99 -4.66
N ASP A 229 -10.47 -30.55 -3.58
CA ASP A 229 -11.62 -29.99 -2.87
C ASP A 229 -11.31 -28.63 -2.24
N MET A 230 -10.01 -28.37 -1.92
CA MET A 230 -9.55 -27.10 -1.36
C MET A 230 -9.78 -25.88 -2.26
N LEU A 231 -9.84 -26.07 -3.58
CA LEU A 231 -10.10 -24.98 -4.52
C LEU A 231 -11.52 -24.45 -4.41
N PHE A 232 -12.44 -25.27 -3.88
CA PHE A 232 -13.87 -24.98 -3.79
C PHE A 232 -14.37 -24.83 -2.36
N ASP A 233 -13.59 -25.27 -1.37
CA ASP A 233 -13.93 -25.16 0.05
C ASP A 233 -13.49 -23.80 0.61
N ARG A 234 -14.45 -23.04 1.14
CA ARG A 234 -14.20 -21.72 1.75
C ARG A 234 -13.69 -21.79 3.20
N GLU A 235 -13.81 -22.93 3.83
CA GLU A 235 -13.46 -23.11 5.24
C GLU A 235 -12.02 -23.59 5.44
N THR A 236 -11.52 -24.45 4.56
CA THR A 236 -10.13 -24.93 4.62
C THR A 236 -9.17 -23.94 3.98
N THR A 237 -8.48 -23.21 4.82
CA THR A 237 -7.47 -22.24 4.38
C THR A 237 -6.14 -22.96 4.15
N THR A 238 -5.85 -23.28 2.89
CA THR A 238 -4.62 -23.97 2.51
C THR A 238 -3.54 -22.97 2.13
N ILE A 239 -2.32 -23.19 2.62
CA ILE A 239 -1.19 -22.32 2.33
C ILE A 239 -0.88 -22.23 0.83
N TRP A 240 -1.06 -23.31 0.07
CA TRP A 240 -0.78 -23.35 -1.36
C TRP A 240 -1.66 -22.42 -2.18
N ILE A 241 -2.95 -22.29 -1.82
CA ILE A 241 -3.86 -21.33 -2.46
C ILE A 241 -3.39 -19.90 -2.19
N PHE A 242 -2.96 -19.61 -0.97
CA PHE A 242 -2.40 -18.30 -0.65
C PHE A 242 -1.09 -18.04 -1.39
N PHE A 243 -0.19 -19.00 -1.49
CA PHE A 243 1.02 -18.88 -2.28
C PHE A 243 0.72 -18.53 -3.74
N LEU A 244 -0.17 -19.29 -4.38
CA LEU A 244 -0.56 -19.07 -5.77
C LEU A 244 -1.26 -17.71 -5.94
N ALA A 245 -2.23 -17.41 -5.09
CA ALA A 245 -2.98 -16.16 -5.12
C ALA A 245 -2.06 -14.94 -4.94
N TYR A 246 -1.17 -14.97 -3.96
CA TYR A 246 -0.23 -13.87 -3.71
C TYR A 246 0.85 -13.76 -4.77
N PHE A 247 1.34 -14.87 -5.31
CA PHE A 247 2.28 -14.83 -6.44
C PHE A 247 1.64 -14.15 -7.67
N ILE A 248 0.42 -14.53 -8.02
CA ILE A 248 -0.33 -13.90 -9.12
C ILE A 248 -0.62 -12.43 -8.79
N GLN A 249 -1.08 -12.13 -7.58
CA GLN A 249 -1.41 -10.78 -7.15
C GLN A 249 -0.20 -9.85 -7.17
N TRP A 250 0.94 -10.26 -6.60
CA TRP A 250 2.17 -9.47 -6.60
C TRP A 250 2.72 -9.30 -8.01
N SER A 251 2.73 -10.36 -8.81
CA SER A 251 3.17 -10.29 -10.21
C SER A 251 2.31 -9.30 -11.00
N ARG A 252 0.99 -9.41 -10.93
CA ARG A 252 0.07 -8.47 -11.57
C ARG A 252 0.34 -7.03 -11.11
N ARG A 253 0.41 -6.81 -9.80
CA ARG A 253 0.55 -5.48 -9.21
C ARG A 253 1.85 -4.79 -9.63
N TYR A 254 2.96 -5.49 -9.58
CA TYR A 254 4.27 -4.92 -9.90
C TYR A 254 4.61 -4.90 -11.39
N ILE A 255 3.96 -5.74 -12.20
CA ILE A 255 4.25 -5.81 -13.65
C ILE A 255 3.31 -4.93 -14.46
N THR A 256 2.03 -4.86 -14.11
CA THR A 256 1.02 -4.26 -15.00
C THR A 256 0.29 -3.06 -14.42
N ASP A 257 0.33 -2.85 -13.10
CA ASP A 257 -0.41 -1.76 -12.47
C ASP A 257 0.29 -0.41 -12.73
N GLN A 258 -0.38 0.47 -13.49
CA GLN A 258 0.14 1.80 -13.84
C GLN A 258 0.53 2.62 -12.61
N HIS A 259 -0.21 2.48 -11.52
CA HIS A 259 0.05 3.17 -10.27
C HIS A 259 1.43 2.82 -9.67
N ILE A 260 1.87 1.56 -9.79
CA ILE A 260 3.19 1.11 -9.38
C ILE A 260 4.24 1.40 -10.45
N VAL A 261 3.91 1.12 -11.71
CA VAL A 261 4.81 1.33 -12.86
C VAL A 261 5.26 2.79 -12.96
N GLN A 262 4.38 3.74 -12.62
CA GLN A 262 4.73 5.15 -12.65
C GLN A 262 5.87 5.47 -11.68
N ASN A 263 5.98 4.77 -10.55
CA ASN A 263 7.10 4.92 -9.62
C ASN A 263 8.45 4.48 -10.22
N TYR A 264 8.46 3.57 -11.20
CA TYR A 264 9.68 3.19 -11.92
C TYR A 264 10.16 4.29 -12.89
N LEU A 265 9.24 5.14 -13.33
CA LEU A 265 9.50 6.17 -14.32
C LEU A 265 9.97 7.50 -13.71
N ILE A 266 9.77 7.71 -12.41
CA ILE A 266 10.15 8.94 -11.70
C ILE A 266 11.59 8.91 -11.14
N ALA A 267 12.19 7.73 -11.12
CA ALA A 267 13.57 7.53 -10.65
C ALA A 267 14.60 7.86 -11.73
#